data_d89f87444d66c4de7df0e125788d792e
#
_entry.id   d89f87444d66c4de7df0e125788d792e
#
_cell.length_a   1.000
_cell.length_b   1.000
_cell.length_c   1.000
_cell.angle_alpha   90.00
_cell.angle_beta   90.00
_cell.angle_gamma   90.00
#
_symmetry.space_group_name_H-M   'P 1'
#
loop_
_entity.id
_entity.type
_entity.pdbx_description
1 polymer ?
#
loop_
_entity_poly.entity_id
_entity_poly.type
_entity_poly.pdbx_seq_one_letter_code
_entity_poly.pdbx_strand_id
1 'polypeptide(L)'
;TGVVLGTGTNDRKKNKGMAVAVAINRTASFGSNILYRGSNTQNSYSQKFLEEIKNDKDANSVASNYPFGTSLAFNTYWIDTIAGGSSGNYQFQSRATIGNLLQENTVINRGGITELALAFAGNSRDKFYVGGTIGIPFLHYEKEATFTEADASTNTANKFDYASITENLTTNGNGINIKMGIIYKPVEYVRLGLAIHTPTFYMMTDRYNASVTTNTENYKGSLTQESGLF
;
A
#
# COMPACT_ATOMS: atom_id res chain seq x y z
N THR A 1 -17.15 14.35 12.57
CA THR A 1 -17.42 15.61 13.29
C THR A 1 -17.72 16.71 12.28
N GLY A 2 -18.75 17.55 12.57
CA GLY A 2 -19.10 18.65 11.66
C GLY A 2 -19.99 19.68 12.33
N VAL A 3 -20.17 20.81 11.64
CA VAL A 3 -21.04 21.92 12.03
C VAL A 3 -22.05 22.15 10.91
N VAL A 4 -23.30 22.33 11.30
CA VAL A 4 -24.41 22.64 10.38
C VAL A 4 -25.04 23.96 10.81
N LEU A 5 -25.15 24.88 9.88
CA LEU A 5 -25.86 26.13 10.05
C LEU A 5 -27.08 26.10 9.15
N GLY A 6 -28.26 26.26 9.74
CA GLY A 6 -29.53 26.23 9.01
C GLY A 6 -30.39 27.43 9.31
N THR A 7 -31.12 27.91 8.30
CA THR A 7 -32.15 28.92 8.42
C THR A 7 -33.48 28.37 7.95
N GLY A 8 -34.53 28.62 8.67
CA GLY A 8 -35.91 28.24 8.29
C GLY A 8 -36.85 29.42 8.48
N THR A 9 -37.71 29.66 7.49
CA THR A 9 -38.83 30.62 7.60
C THR A 9 -40.08 29.84 7.94
N ASN A 10 -40.65 30.11 9.10
CA ASN A 10 -41.88 29.47 9.59
C ASN A 10 -43.17 30.17 9.04
N ASP A 11 -43.10 30.62 7.82
CA ASP A 11 -44.26 31.21 7.18
C ASP A 11 -45.08 30.10 6.50
N ARG A 12 -46.31 29.83 6.98
CA ARG A 12 -47.19 28.74 6.51
C ARG A 12 -47.45 28.74 5.00
N LYS A 13 -47.13 29.82 4.27
CA LYS A 13 -47.29 29.93 2.82
C LYS A 13 -45.99 29.72 2.02
N LYS A 14 -44.81 29.74 2.66
CA LYS A 14 -43.50 29.64 1.99
C LYS A 14 -42.48 28.96 2.90
N ASN A 15 -42.71 27.68 3.25
CA ASN A 15 -41.69 26.90 3.95
C ASN A 15 -40.44 26.79 3.05
N LYS A 16 -39.49 27.65 3.30
CA LYS A 16 -38.16 27.61 2.68
C LYS A 16 -37.13 27.46 3.81
N GLY A 17 -36.26 26.50 3.66
CA GLY A 17 -35.15 26.31 4.55
C GLY A 17 -33.85 26.15 3.72
N MET A 18 -32.79 26.66 4.25
CA MET A 18 -31.44 26.46 3.70
C MET A 18 -30.50 25.97 4.82
N ALA A 19 -29.59 25.10 4.50
CA ALA A 19 -28.56 24.67 5.43
C ALA A 19 -27.22 24.58 4.70
N VAL A 20 -26.17 24.92 5.42
CA VAL A 20 -24.78 24.73 5.00
C VAL A 20 -24.09 23.92 6.08
N ALA A 21 -23.24 22.98 5.69
CA ALA A 21 -22.50 22.16 6.62
C ALA A 21 -21.04 22.02 6.20
N VAL A 22 -20.18 21.94 7.22
CA VAL A 22 -18.80 21.54 7.09
C VAL A 22 -18.56 20.34 7.98
N ALA A 23 -18.02 19.25 7.44
CA ALA A 23 -17.78 18.04 8.18
C ALA A 23 -16.46 17.39 7.80
N ILE A 24 -15.87 16.69 8.76
CA ILE A 24 -14.70 15.83 8.54
C ILE A 24 -15.13 14.40 8.85
N ASN A 25 -15.01 13.52 7.85
CA ASN A 25 -15.41 12.14 7.91
C ASN A 25 -14.24 11.21 7.60
N ARG A 26 -14.03 10.18 8.42
CA ARG A 26 -13.16 9.06 8.08
C ARG A 26 -13.93 8.10 7.18
N THR A 27 -13.59 8.03 5.90
CA THR A 27 -14.31 7.22 4.90
C THR A 27 -13.72 5.83 4.72
N ALA A 28 -12.42 5.65 5.02
CA ALA A 28 -11.75 4.35 5.00
C ALA A 28 -10.63 4.29 6.05
N SER A 29 -10.38 3.09 6.56
CA SER A 29 -9.25 2.76 7.44
C SER A 29 -8.50 1.56 6.86
N PHE A 30 -7.17 1.66 6.76
CA PHE A 30 -6.32 0.62 6.16
C PHE A 30 -5.54 -0.19 7.21
N GLY A 31 -5.74 0.09 8.50
CA GLY A 31 -5.01 -0.57 9.58
C GLY A 31 -5.18 -2.10 9.54
N SER A 32 -4.09 -2.82 9.31
CA SER A 32 -4.02 -4.27 9.44
C SER A 32 -2.59 -4.70 9.79
N ASN A 33 -2.47 -5.82 10.49
CA ASN A 33 -1.20 -6.47 10.79
C ASN A 33 -1.39 -7.96 10.57
N ILE A 34 -0.65 -8.53 9.62
CA ILE A 34 -0.80 -9.90 9.18
C ILE A 34 0.58 -10.57 9.28
N LEU A 35 0.62 -11.72 9.94
CA LEU A 35 1.80 -12.56 10.06
C LEU A 35 1.53 -13.92 9.45
N TYR A 36 2.38 -14.34 8.53
CA TYR A 36 2.45 -15.71 8.02
C TYR A 36 3.80 -16.31 8.41
N ARG A 37 3.80 -17.51 8.96
CA ARG A 37 5.01 -18.22 9.33
C ARG A 37 4.85 -19.70 9.07
N GLY A 38 5.89 -20.32 8.49
CA GLY A 38 5.88 -21.76 8.21
C GLY A 38 7.25 -22.28 7.75
N SER A 39 7.43 -23.58 7.85
CA SER A 39 8.60 -24.26 7.31
C SER A 39 8.42 -24.50 5.82
N ASN A 40 9.46 -24.27 5.04
CA ASN A 40 9.50 -24.52 3.61
C ASN A 40 10.69 -25.43 3.27
N THR A 41 10.37 -26.56 2.64
CA THR A 41 11.35 -27.55 2.20
C THR A 41 11.52 -27.58 0.69
N GLN A 42 10.77 -26.80 -0.05
CA GLN A 42 10.67 -26.88 -1.51
C GLN A 42 11.47 -25.79 -2.22
N ASN A 43 11.44 -24.57 -1.69
CA ASN A 43 12.02 -23.41 -2.36
C ASN A 43 12.47 -22.34 -1.36
N SER A 44 13.26 -21.39 -1.87
CA SER A 44 13.67 -20.17 -1.20
C SER A 44 13.17 -18.95 -1.97
N TYR A 45 12.92 -17.86 -1.28
CA TYR A 45 12.55 -16.58 -1.89
C TYR A 45 13.62 -16.06 -2.86
N SER A 46 14.91 -16.40 -2.61
CA SER A 46 16.04 -16.06 -3.49
C SER A 46 15.94 -16.61 -4.90
N GLN A 47 15.09 -17.64 -5.15
CA GLN A 47 14.87 -18.17 -6.50
C GLN A 47 14.29 -17.12 -7.45
N LYS A 48 13.42 -16.22 -6.95
CA LYS A 48 12.93 -15.06 -7.70
C LYS A 48 14.10 -14.23 -8.25
N PHE A 49 15.07 -13.93 -7.41
CA PHE A 49 16.23 -13.12 -7.80
C PHE A 49 17.15 -13.85 -8.79
N LEU A 50 17.27 -15.18 -8.64
CA LEU A 50 18.01 -15.99 -9.60
C LEU A 50 17.36 -16.02 -10.99
N GLU A 51 16.04 -16.02 -11.06
CA GLU A 51 15.31 -15.95 -12.33
C GLU A 51 15.48 -14.59 -12.98
N GLU A 52 15.36 -13.50 -12.24
CA GLU A 52 15.53 -12.14 -12.72
C GLU A 52 16.94 -11.92 -13.28
N ILE A 53 17.99 -12.32 -12.57
CA ILE A 53 19.37 -12.13 -13.01
C ILE A 53 19.74 -13.02 -14.21
N LYS A 54 19.16 -14.22 -14.32
CA LYS A 54 19.35 -15.09 -15.49
C LYS A 54 18.69 -14.53 -16.74
N ASN A 55 17.55 -13.88 -16.60
CA ASN A 55 16.84 -13.28 -17.72
C ASN A 55 17.55 -12.05 -18.26
N ASP A 56 18.27 -11.31 -17.42
CA ASP A 56 18.98 -10.10 -17.80
C ASP A 56 20.31 -10.39 -18.53
N LYS A 57 20.90 -11.54 -18.33
CA LYS A 57 22.19 -12.01 -18.93
C LYS A 57 23.41 -11.14 -18.65
N ASP A 58 23.25 -9.99 -18.01
CA ASP A 58 24.34 -9.07 -17.64
C ASP A 58 24.27 -8.72 -16.15
N ALA A 59 25.21 -9.22 -15.38
CA ALA A 59 25.31 -8.92 -13.94
C ALA A 59 25.52 -7.43 -13.64
N ASN A 60 26.07 -6.66 -14.58
CA ASN A 60 26.32 -5.23 -14.38
C ASN A 60 25.05 -4.39 -14.54
N SER A 61 24.06 -4.87 -15.28
CA SER A 61 22.77 -4.17 -15.47
C SER A 61 21.79 -4.40 -14.33
N VAL A 62 22.02 -5.38 -13.47
CA VAL A 62 21.14 -5.73 -12.33
C VAL A 62 20.87 -4.54 -11.40
N ALA A 63 21.87 -3.69 -11.16
CA ALA A 63 21.72 -2.51 -10.32
C ALA A 63 20.72 -1.51 -10.89
N SER A 64 20.62 -1.41 -12.21
CA SER A 64 19.69 -0.50 -12.91
C SER A 64 18.32 -1.12 -13.14
N ASN A 65 18.28 -2.41 -13.50
CA ASN A 65 17.05 -3.08 -13.90
C ASN A 65 16.24 -3.61 -12.70
N TYR A 66 16.92 -4.00 -11.60
CA TYR A 66 16.28 -4.57 -10.41
C TYR A 66 16.78 -3.93 -9.10
N PRO A 67 16.67 -2.59 -8.95
CA PRO A 67 17.30 -1.86 -7.85
C PRO A 67 16.69 -2.16 -6.48
N PHE A 68 15.46 -2.68 -6.42
CA PHE A 68 14.72 -2.90 -5.17
C PHE A 68 14.70 -4.36 -4.69
N GLY A 69 15.34 -5.28 -5.40
CA GLY A 69 15.32 -6.70 -5.04
C GLY A 69 16.62 -7.39 -5.40
N THR A 70 16.77 -7.81 -6.66
CA THR A 70 17.90 -8.64 -7.10
C THR A 70 19.26 -7.98 -6.89
N SER A 71 19.38 -6.67 -7.12
CA SER A 71 20.59 -5.91 -6.82
C SER A 71 20.96 -5.98 -5.34
N LEU A 72 19.98 -5.79 -4.44
CA LEU A 72 20.20 -5.83 -2.99
C LEU A 72 20.57 -7.26 -2.53
N ALA A 73 19.87 -8.27 -3.07
CA ALA A 73 20.15 -9.68 -2.77
C ALA A 73 21.54 -10.12 -3.24
N PHE A 74 21.99 -9.60 -4.37
CA PHE A 74 23.35 -9.86 -4.87
C PHE A 74 24.41 -9.18 -4.01
N ASN A 75 24.22 -7.91 -3.67
CA ASN A 75 25.17 -7.15 -2.86
C ASN A 75 25.26 -7.61 -1.40
N THR A 76 24.24 -8.32 -0.91
CA THR A 76 24.24 -8.93 0.44
C THR A 76 24.61 -10.41 0.43
N TYR A 77 24.93 -10.98 -0.74
CA TYR A 77 25.25 -12.41 -0.91
C TYR A 77 24.10 -13.38 -0.57
N TRP A 78 22.85 -12.93 -0.65
CA TRP A 78 21.70 -13.86 -0.64
C TRP A 78 21.70 -14.72 -1.91
N ILE A 79 22.05 -14.08 -3.04
CA ILE A 79 22.48 -14.76 -4.27
C ILE A 79 23.94 -14.39 -4.57
N ASP A 80 24.68 -15.29 -5.20
CA ASP A 80 26.11 -15.12 -5.46
C ASP A 80 26.50 -15.82 -6.75
N THR A 81 27.66 -15.47 -7.28
CA THR A 81 28.24 -16.15 -8.44
C THR A 81 28.84 -17.50 -8.04
N ILE A 82 28.79 -18.47 -8.97
CA ILE A 82 29.49 -19.74 -8.85
C ILE A 82 30.91 -19.55 -9.40
N ALA A 83 31.93 -19.99 -8.64
CA ALA A 83 33.31 -19.97 -9.11
C ALA A 83 33.47 -20.86 -10.35
N GLY A 84 34.12 -20.35 -11.42
CA GLY A 84 34.36 -21.07 -12.66
C GLY A 84 33.62 -20.56 -13.88
N GLY A 85 32.76 -19.55 -13.76
CA GLY A 85 32.17 -18.83 -14.91
C GLY A 85 33.26 -18.05 -15.67
N SER A 86 33.21 -18.06 -17.00
CA SER A 86 34.01 -17.19 -17.85
C SER A 86 33.52 -15.77 -17.80
N SER A 87 34.37 -14.77 -17.99
CA SER A 87 33.97 -13.36 -18.12
C SER A 87 32.86 -13.23 -19.18
N GLY A 88 31.69 -12.75 -18.78
CA GLY A 88 30.52 -12.61 -19.64
C GLY A 88 29.53 -13.79 -19.59
N ASN A 89 29.81 -14.88 -18.86
CA ASN A 89 28.89 -16.00 -18.67
C ASN A 89 28.90 -16.47 -17.21
N TYR A 90 28.45 -15.58 -16.32
CA TYR A 90 28.37 -15.87 -14.89
C TYR A 90 27.21 -16.83 -14.61
N GLN A 91 27.47 -17.82 -13.74
CA GLN A 91 26.42 -18.64 -13.15
C GLN A 91 26.15 -18.14 -11.73
N PHE A 92 24.88 -18.15 -11.35
CA PHE A 92 24.42 -17.67 -10.07
C PHE A 92 23.79 -18.78 -9.23
N GLN A 93 23.93 -18.69 -7.92
CA GLN A 93 23.38 -19.62 -6.95
C GLN A 93 22.74 -18.85 -5.80
N SER A 94 21.79 -19.48 -5.13
CA SER A 94 21.32 -19.05 -3.81
C SER A 94 22.26 -19.53 -2.74
N ARG A 95 22.45 -18.74 -1.69
CA ARG A 95 23.08 -19.19 -0.45
C ARG A 95 22.08 -19.86 0.49
N ALA A 96 20.79 -19.55 0.38
CA ALA A 96 19.74 -20.22 1.14
C ALA A 96 19.69 -21.71 0.78
N THR A 97 19.89 -22.55 1.76
CA THR A 97 19.89 -24.01 1.60
C THR A 97 18.46 -24.52 1.60
N ILE A 98 17.98 -24.97 0.43
CA ILE A 98 16.63 -25.54 0.29
C ILE A 98 16.56 -26.84 1.10
N GLY A 99 15.44 -27.05 1.78
CA GLY A 99 15.16 -28.29 2.51
C GLY A 99 14.79 -28.07 3.97
N ASN A 100 15.22 -26.98 4.58
CA ASN A 100 14.88 -26.68 5.97
C ASN A 100 14.89 -25.17 6.25
N LEU A 101 14.04 -24.44 5.57
CA LEU A 101 13.88 -22.99 5.76
C LEU A 101 12.64 -22.69 6.62
N LEU A 102 12.81 -21.82 7.59
CA LEU A 102 11.71 -21.18 8.29
C LEU A 102 11.44 -19.85 7.62
N GLN A 103 10.26 -19.69 7.03
CA GLN A 103 9.86 -18.47 6.35
C GLN A 103 8.80 -17.73 7.16
N GLU A 104 8.96 -16.42 7.26
CA GLU A 104 8.04 -15.53 7.93
C GLU A 104 7.79 -14.31 7.05
N ASN A 105 6.53 -13.90 6.94
CA ASN A 105 6.13 -12.69 6.24
C ASN A 105 5.20 -11.87 7.12
N THR A 106 5.65 -10.69 7.50
CA THR A 106 4.87 -9.70 8.27
C THR A 106 4.48 -8.56 7.35
N VAL A 107 3.18 -8.26 7.29
CA VAL A 107 2.66 -7.13 6.52
C VAL A 107 1.87 -6.22 7.45
N ILE A 108 2.33 -4.99 7.59
CA ILE A 108 1.71 -3.96 8.41
C ILE A 108 1.21 -2.86 7.48
N ASN A 109 -0.10 -2.62 7.50
CA ASN A 109 -0.71 -1.52 6.79
C ASN A 109 -1.24 -0.50 7.79
N ARG A 110 -1.06 0.79 7.49
CA ARG A 110 -1.55 1.92 8.30
C ARG A 110 -2.17 2.98 7.39
N GLY A 111 -2.96 3.86 7.98
CA GLY A 111 -3.52 5.00 7.27
C GLY A 111 -5.01 4.91 7.01
N GLY A 112 -5.47 5.60 5.97
CA GLY A 112 -6.88 5.67 5.58
C GLY A 112 -7.20 6.90 4.77
N ILE A 113 -8.50 7.12 4.55
CA ILE A 113 -9.02 8.27 3.83
C ILE A 113 -9.87 9.12 4.78
N THR A 114 -9.57 10.40 4.85
CA THR A 114 -10.34 11.40 5.59
C THR A 114 -10.87 12.43 4.60
N GLU A 115 -12.19 12.61 4.54
CA GLU A 115 -12.84 13.55 3.64
C GLU A 115 -13.30 14.80 4.38
N LEU A 116 -12.88 15.97 3.92
CA LEU A 116 -13.50 17.24 4.24
C LEU A 116 -14.71 17.41 3.33
N ALA A 117 -15.90 17.52 3.90
CA ALA A 117 -17.15 17.66 3.18
C ALA A 117 -17.74 19.06 3.39
N LEU A 118 -17.95 19.78 2.31
CA LEU A 118 -18.68 21.04 2.27
C LEU A 118 -20.04 20.77 1.65
N ALA A 119 -21.11 20.88 2.44
CA ALA A 119 -22.45 20.53 2.00
C ALA A 119 -23.40 21.74 2.06
N PHE A 120 -24.33 21.75 1.15
CA PHE A 120 -25.46 22.68 1.14
C PHE A 120 -26.75 21.91 0.88
N ALA A 121 -27.85 22.41 1.44
CA ALA A 121 -29.16 21.86 1.22
C ALA A 121 -30.21 22.97 1.27
N GLY A 122 -31.28 22.76 0.55
CA GLY A 122 -32.40 23.65 0.56
C GLY A 122 -33.73 22.92 0.36
N ASN A 123 -34.79 23.46 0.91
CA ASN A 123 -36.14 22.97 0.64
C ASN A 123 -37.05 24.08 0.13
N SER A 124 -38.04 23.70 -0.63
CA SER A 124 -39.11 24.57 -1.10
C SER A 124 -40.46 23.95 -0.84
N ARG A 125 -41.29 24.65 -0.05
CA ARG A 125 -42.71 24.29 0.25
C ARG A 125 -42.87 22.90 0.86
N ASP A 126 -41.88 22.36 1.55
CA ASP A 126 -41.84 20.97 2.06
C ASP A 126 -42.11 19.87 1.01
N LYS A 127 -42.04 20.22 -0.26
CA LYS A 127 -42.29 19.31 -1.37
C LYS A 127 -41.03 18.98 -2.15
N PHE A 128 -40.09 19.90 -2.23
CA PHE A 128 -38.91 19.76 -3.03
C PHE A 128 -37.66 20.08 -2.19
N TYR A 129 -36.72 19.11 -2.12
CA TYR A 129 -35.49 19.23 -1.40
C TYR A 129 -34.35 19.00 -2.38
N VAL A 130 -33.34 19.82 -2.33
CA VAL A 130 -32.12 19.69 -3.12
C VAL A 130 -30.93 19.86 -2.20
N GLY A 131 -29.90 19.06 -2.43
CA GLY A 131 -28.66 19.18 -1.70
C GLY A 131 -27.47 18.76 -2.54
N GLY A 132 -26.31 19.23 -2.14
CA GLY A 132 -25.06 18.86 -2.76
C GLY A 132 -23.91 18.92 -1.76
N THR A 133 -22.87 18.17 -2.06
CA THR A 133 -21.64 18.12 -1.26
C THR A 133 -20.44 18.14 -2.18
N ILE A 134 -19.46 18.97 -1.87
CA ILE A 134 -18.10 18.90 -2.42
C ILE A 134 -17.27 18.17 -1.38
N GLY A 135 -16.73 17.03 -1.75
CA GLY A 135 -15.84 16.22 -0.94
C GLY A 135 -14.39 16.41 -1.36
N ILE A 136 -13.53 16.66 -0.39
CA ILE A 136 -12.10 16.76 -0.57
C ILE A 136 -11.46 15.66 0.30
N PRO A 137 -11.26 14.46 -0.25
CA PRO A 137 -10.61 13.36 0.46
C PRO A 137 -9.09 13.53 0.48
N PHE A 138 -8.50 13.24 1.63
CA PHE A 138 -7.08 13.11 1.87
C PHE A 138 -6.78 11.65 2.15
N LEU A 139 -5.91 11.06 1.34
CA LEU A 139 -5.45 9.69 1.46
C LEU A 139 -4.04 9.68 2.05
N HIS A 140 -3.85 8.85 3.05
CA HIS A 140 -2.54 8.48 3.57
C HIS A 140 -2.52 6.97 3.76
N TYR A 141 -1.55 6.30 3.14
CA TYR A 141 -1.36 4.86 3.21
C TYR A 141 0.11 4.55 3.41
N GLU A 142 0.40 3.72 4.39
CA GLU A 142 1.71 3.16 4.65
C GLU A 142 1.62 1.63 4.66
N LYS A 143 2.52 0.99 3.94
CA LYS A 143 2.72 -0.46 3.96
C LYS A 143 4.18 -0.73 4.29
N GLU A 144 4.39 -1.54 5.32
CA GLU A 144 5.68 -2.16 5.65
C GLU A 144 5.50 -3.67 5.49
N ALA A 145 6.28 -4.28 4.60
CA ALA A 145 6.26 -5.71 4.40
C ALA A 145 7.68 -6.25 4.63
N THR A 146 7.81 -7.15 5.61
CA THR A 146 9.09 -7.80 5.92
C THR A 146 8.95 -9.29 5.71
N PHE A 147 9.70 -9.83 4.76
CA PHE A 147 9.85 -11.25 4.55
C PHE A 147 11.21 -11.68 5.07
N THR A 148 11.24 -12.72 5.87
CA THR A 148 12.47 -13.33 6.41
C THR A 148 12.47 -14.81 6.13
N GLU A 149 13.59 -15.34 5.66
CA GLU A 149 13.82 -16.77 5.65
C GLU A 149 15.12 -17.08 6.41
N ALA A 150 15.05 -18.08 7.27
CA ALA A 150 16.15 -18.49 8.12
C ALA A 150 16.42 -20.00 7.97
N ASP A 151 17.68 -20.39 8.09
CA ASP A 151 18.05 -21.80 8.19
C ASP A 151 17.52 -22.35 9.53
N ALA A 152 16.64 -23.34 9.47
CA ALA A 152 16.13 -24.04 10.64
C ALA A 152 16.94 -25.31 10.96
N SER A 153 18.06 -25.54 10.27
CA SER A 153 18.97 -26.65 10.58
C SER A 153 19.90 -26.29 11.75
N THR A 154 20.59 -27.28 12.25
CA THR A 154 21.64 -27.10 13.27
C THR A 154 23.03 -26.86 12.65
N ASN A 155 23.15 -26.78 11.33
CA ASN A 155 24.42 -26.60 10.63
C ASN A 155 24.77 -25.12 10.55
N THR A 156 25.73 -24.67 11.29
CA THR A 156 26.23 -23.28 11.33
C THR A 156 27.40 -23.03 10.35
N ALA A 157 27.65 -23.95 9.42
CA ALA A 157 28.77 -23.88 8.46
C ALA A 157 28.31 -23.95 7.00
N ASN A 158 27.01 -23.86 6.73
CA ASN A 158 26.43 -23.91 5.37
C ASN A 158 26.46 -22.56 4.64
N LYS A 159 27.00 -21.52 5.27
CA LYS A 159 27.14 -20.15 4.75
C LYS A 159 25.80 -19.41 4.57
N PHE A 160 24.80 -19.78 5.34
CA PHE A 160 23.50 -19.10 5.37
C PHE A 160 22.82 -19.29 6.72
N ASP A 161 22.62 -18.21 7.45
CA ASP A 161 21.84 -18.17 8.70
C ASP A 161 20.43 -17.64 8.41
N TYR A 162 20.34 -16.42 7.90
CA TYR A 162 19.06 -15.84 7.49
C TYR A 162 19.23 -14.78 6.41
N ALA A 163 18.12 -14.49 5.74
CA ALA A 163 17.97 -13.31 4.90
C ALA A 163 16.60 -12.67 5.15
N SER A 164 16.56 -11.35 5.12
CA SER A 164 15.34 -10.56 5.30
C SER A 164 15.28 -9.46 4.26
N ILE A 165 14.11 -9.30 3.64
CA ILE A 165 13.81 -8.16 2.77
C ILE A 165 12.65 -7.36 3.40
N THR A 166 12.86 -6.06 3.56
CA THR A 166 11.84 -5.12 4.03
C THR A 166 11.51 -4.14 2.92
N GLU A 167 10.26 -4.04 2.59
CA GLU A 167 9.70 -3.12 1.59
C GLU A 167 8.81 -2.12 2.28
N ASN A 168 9.04 -0.83 2.04
CA ASN A 168 8.26 0.27 2.56
C ASN A 168 7.63 1.05 1.41
N LEU A 169 6.32 1.20 1.46
CA LEU A 169 5.54 2.02 0.55
C LEU A 169 4.75 3.05 1.34
N THR A 170 4.90 4.33 0.98
CA THR A 170 4.06 5.41 1.49
C THR A 170 3.37 6.09 0.33
N THR A 171 2.03 6.07 0.34
CA THR A 171 1.19 6.76 -0.64
C THR A 171 0.48 7.91 0.05
N ASN A 172 0.66 9.12 -0.48
CA ASN A 172 -0.10 10.30 -0.08
C ASN A 172 -0.91 10.83 -1.25
N GLY A 173 -2.13 11.27 -0.98
CA GLY A 173 -2.98 11.78 -2.03
C GLY A 173 -4.06 12.71 -1.52
N ASN A 174 -4.51 13.59 -2.39
CA ASN A 174 -5.70 14.39 -2.20
C ASN A 174 -6.57 14.31 -3.46
N GLY A 175 -7.87 14.49 -3.27
CA GLY A 175 -8.80 14.36 -4.37
C GLY A 175 -9.99 15.29 -4.23
N ILE A 176 -10.89 15.17 -5.21
CA ILE A 176 -12.14 15.91 -5.22
C ILE A 176 -13.26 15.03 -5.77
N ASN A 177 -14.44 15.14 -5.18
CA ASN A 177 -15.68 14.56 -5.69
C ASN A 177 -16.87 15.48 -5.43
N ILE A 178 -17.93 15.28 -6.18
CA ILE A 178 -19.19 16.02 -6.03
C ILE A 178 -20.32 15.00 -5.87
N LYS A 179 -21.21 15.28 -4.90
CA LYS A 179 -22.40 14.48 -4.64
C LYS A 179 -23.60 15.42 -4.71
N MET A 180 -24.64 15.03 -5.43
CA MET A 180 -25.88 15.80 -5.55
C MET A 180 -27.08 14.91 -5.29
N GLY A 181 -28.13 15.47 -4.69
CA GLY A 181 -29.33 14.74 -4.41
C GLY A 181 -30.56 15.62 -4.47
N ILE A 182 -31.68 15.03 -4.88
CA ILE A 182 -32.99 15.64 -4.96
C ILE A 182 -33.99 14.72 -4.27
N ILE A 183 -34.89 15.29 -3.45
CA ILE A 183 -36.02 14.56 -2.91
C ILE A 183 -37.28 15.33 -3.29
N TYR A 184 -38.24 14.64 -3.89
CA TYR A 184 -39.58 15.16 -4.22
C TYR A 184 -40.65 14.45 -3.41
N LYS A 185 -41.49 15.23 -2.73
CA LYS A 185 -42.60 14.76 -1.91
C LYS A 185 -43.93 15.17 -2.60
N PRO A 186 -44.48 14.34 -3.50
CA PRO A 186 -45.73 14.66 -4.19
C PRO A 186 -46.91 14.73 -3.22
N VAL A 187 -46.98 13.82 -2.26
CA VAL A 187 -47.99 13.74 -1.20
C VAL A 187 -47.30 13.41 0.13
N GLU A 188 -48.02 13.53 1.25
CA GLU A 188 -47.41 13.34 2.59
C GLU A 188 -46.80 11.99 2.82
N TYR A 189 -47.31 10.95 2.17
CA TYR A 189 -46.91 9.57 2.39
C TYR A 189 -45.83 9.06 1.41
N VAL A 190 -45.52 9.83 0.35
CA VAL A 190 -44.59 9.40 -0.71
C VAL A 190 -43.42 10.37 -0.82
N ARG A 191 -42.21 9.84 -0.81
CA ARG A 191 -40.98 10.58 -1.09
C ARG A 191 -40.17 9.84 -2.16
N LEU A 192 -39.86 10.55 -3.23
CA LEU A 192 -39.03 10.05 -4.32
C LEU A 192 -37.67 10.75 -4.23
N GLY A 193 -36.59 9.99 -4.20
CA GLY A 193 -35.24 10.52 -4.11
C GLY A 193 -34.37 10.05 -5.28
N LEU A 194 -33.52 10.94 -5.76
CA LEU A 194 -32.45 10.64 -6.72
C LEU A 194 -31.15 11.22 -6.19
N ALA A 195 -30.07 10.43 -6.24
CA ALA A 195 -28.74 10.89 -5.90
C ALA A 195 -27.74 10.49 -7.01
N ILE A 196 -26.82 11.40 -7.30
CA ILE A 196 -25.75 11.22 -8.28
C ILE A 196 -24.43 11.55 -7.57
N HIS A 197 -23.44 10.67 -7.75
CA HIS A 197 -22.08 10.86 -7.25
C HIS A 197 -21.11 10.81 -8.42
N THR A 198 -20.17 11.75 -8.47
CA THR A 198 -19.05 11.65 -9.41
C THR A 198 -18.02 10.64 -8.89
N PRO A 199 -17.19 10.07 -9.77
CA PRO A 199 -15.94 9.46 -9.35
C PRO A 199 -15.09 10.45 -8.55
N THR A 200 -14.24 9.95 -7.66
CA THR A 200 -13.23 10.76 -7.00
C THR A 200 -11.98 10.82 -7.87
N PHE A 201 -11.55 12.01 -8.22
CA PHE A 201 -10.29 12.25 -8.92
C PHE A 201 -9.20 12.50 -7.89
N TYR A 202 -8.18 11.64 -7.86
CA TYR A 202 -7.04 11.72 -6.95
C TYR A 202 -5.78 12.17 -7.68
N MET A 203 -5.01 13.03 -7.01
CA MET A 203 -3.59 13.24 -7.27
C MET A 203 -2.82 12.49 -6.18
N MET A 204 -2.01 11.51 -6.57
CA MET A 204 -1.28 10.65 -5.63
C MET A 204 0.20 10.70 -5.90
N THR A 205 0.97 10.53 -4.83
CA THR A 205 2.43 10.42 -4.86
C THR A 205 2.83 9.21 -4.03
N ASP A 206 3.62 8.33 -4.62
CA ASP A 206 4.18 7.18 -3.96
C ASP A 206 5.66 7.42 -3.62
N ARG A 207 6.08 6.85 -2.50
CA ARG A 207 7.48 6.72 -2.11
C ARG A 207 7.72 5.29 -1.76
N TYR A 208 8.72 4.70 -2.39
CA TYR A 208 9.06 3.30 -2.19
C TYR A 208 10.56 3.15 -1.93
N ASN A 209 10.90 2.30 -0.97
CA ASN A 209 12.25 1.83 -0.74
C ASN A 209 12.23 0.37 -0.26
N ALA A 210 13.33 -0.31 -0.51
CA ALA A 210 13.55 -1.66 -0.04
C ALA A 210 14.91 -1.79 0.62
N SER A 211 15.03 -2.69 1.59
CA SER A 211 16.29 -3.07 2.21
C SER A 211 16.40 -4.58 2.31
N VAL A 212 17.59 -5.11 2.12
CA VAL A 212 17.91 -6.53 2.30
C VAL A 212 19.03 -6.66 3.30
N THR A 213 18.82 -7.53 4.29
CA THR A 213 19.83 -7.95 5.25
C THR A 213 20.05 -9.45 5.12
N THR A 214 21.29 -9.90 4.99
CA THR A 214 21.63 -11.32 4.92
C THR A 214 22.78 -11.61 5.88
N ASN A 215 22.65 -12.68 6.65
CA ASN A 215 23.76 -13.25 7.43
C ASN A 215 24.23 -14.56 6.77
N THR A 216 25.45 -14.54 6.29
CA THR A 216 26.09 -15.67 5.59
C THR A 216 27.14 -16.38 6.47
N GLU A 217 26.99 -16.32 7.80
CA GLU A 217 27.85 -16.94 8.78
C GLU A 217 29.35 -16.59 8.57
N ASN A 218 30.20 -17.62 8.47
CA ASN A 218 31.64 -17.47 8.28
C ASN A 218 32.05 -17.01 6.87
N TYR A 219 31.10 -16.86 5.91
CA TYR A 219 31.47 -16.49 4.54
C TYR A 219 31.70 -14.98 4.40
N LYS A 220 30.70 -14.17 4.71
CA LYS A 220 30.76 -12.70 4.65
C LYS A 220 30.15 -12.03 5.90
N GLY A 221 29.64 -12.82 6.83
CA GLY A 221 28.93 -12.32 8.01
C GLY A 221 27.58 -11.68 7.66
N SER A 222 27.20 -10.69 8.44
CA SER A 222 25.94 -9.94 8.24
C SER A 222 26.19 -8.69 7.41
N LEU A 223 25.42 -8.54 6.35
CA LEU A 223 25.44 -7.39 5.43
C LEU A 223 24.03 -6.85 5.21
N THR A 224 23.93 -5.54 5.13
CA THR A 224 22.68 -4.83 4.80
C THR A 224 22.90 -3.90 3.62
N GLN A 225 21.95 -3.90 2.69
CA GLN A 225 21.92 -2.99 1.56
C GLN A 225 20.52 -2.38 1.45
N GLU A 226 20.49 -1.09 1.13
CA GLU A 226 19.24 -0.34 0.94
C GLU A 226 19.16 0.18 -0.49
N SER A 227 17.96 0.22 -1.03
CA SER A 227 17.69 0.89 -2.31
C SER A 227 17.72 2.41 -2.10
N GLY A 228 17.88 3.15 -3.19
CA GLY A 228 17.50 4.55 -3.20
C GLY A 228 16.00 4.72 -2.93
N LEU A 229 15.60 5.93 -2.57
CA LEU A 229 14.19 6.32 -2.48
C LEU A 229 13.67 6.58 -3.90
N PHE A 230 12.55 5.98 -4.25
CA PHE A 230 11.82 6.21 -5.50
C PHE A 230 10.56 7.03 -5.22
#